data_f260752f462ca57853a4143ab7f60dde
#
_entry.id   f260752f462ca57853a4143ab7f60dde
#
_cell.length_a   1.000
_cell.length_b   1.000
_cell.length_c   1.000
_cell.angle_alpha   90.00
_cell.angle_beta   90.00
_cell.angle_gamma   90.00
#
_symmetry.space_group_name_H-M   'P 1'
#
loop_
_entity.id
_entity.type
_entity.pdbx_description
1 polymer ?
#
loop_
_entity_poly.entity_id
_entity_poly.type
_entity_poly.pdbx_seq_one_letter_code
_entity_poly.pdbx_strand_id
1 'polypeptide(L)' 'MNLTATSKEDILKASRALIQQNGWAAVNIRAVAAACGVSVGCIYNYFASKTELVSATVESIWNDIFHLSLIHI' A
#
# COMPACT_ATOMS: atom_id res chain seq x y z
N MET A 1 2.51 5.10 21.26
CA MET A 1 2.43 4.68 20.35
C MET A 1 3.39 4.76 19.46
N ASN A 2 3.77 4.02 18.75
CA ASN A 2 4.66 4.08 17.94
C ASN A 2 4.32 4.11 16.67
N LEU A 3 4.36 5.06 16.13
CA LEU A 3 3.91 5.22 14.92
C LEU A 3 4.78 4.91 13.86
N THR A 4 5.99 4.66 14.11
CA THR A 4 6.91 4.38 13.04
C THR A 4 6.98 2.91 12.73
N ALA A 5 6.31 2.10 13.50
CA ALA A 5 6.31 0.68 13.20
C ALA A 5 5.46 0.48 11.96
N THR A 6 6.07 0.01 10.93
CA THR A 6 5.39 -0.16 9.67
C THR A 6 5.51 -1.60 9.22
N SER A 7 4.43 -2.13 8.73
CA SER A 7 4.42 -3.47 8.16
C SER A 7 4.09 -3.34 6.69
N LYS A 8 4.28 -4.44 5.97
CA LYS A 8 3.90 -4.50 4.57
C LYS A 8 2.43 -4.13 4.40
N GLU A 9 1.60 -4.59 5.32
CA GLU A 9 0.18 -4.33 5.28
C GLU A 9 -0.15 -2.85 5.44
N ASP A 10 0.58 -2.17 6.34
CA ASP A 10 0.38 -0.74 6.53
C ASP A 10 0.74 0.04 5.27
N ILE A 11 1.80 -0.37 4.61
CA ILE A 11 2.23 0.27 3.37
C ILE A 11 1.16 0.09 2.29
N LEU A 12 0.60 -1.11 2.19
CA LEU A 12 -0.44 -1.38 1.21
C LEU A 12 -1.70 -0.58 1.49
N LYS A 13 -2.06 -0.43 2.76
CA LYS A 13 -3.21 0.39 3.14
C LYS A 13 -3.01 1.84 2.73
N ALA A 14 -1.82 2.37 2.96
CA ALA A 14 -1.52 3.75 2.59
C ALA A 14 -1.58 3.93 1.07
N SER A 15 -1.04 2.96 0.35
CA SER A 15 -1.05 3.00 -1.11
C SER A 15 -2.48 2.97 -1.65
N ARG A 16 -3.33 2.12 -1.08
CA ARG A 16 -4.73 2.02 -1.49
C ARG A 16 -5.48 3.32 -1.21
N ALA A 17 -5.20 3.94 -0.07
CA ALA A 17 -5.84 5.21 0.28
C ALA A 17 -5.45 6.30 -0.72
N LEU A 18 -4.19 6.33 -1.14
CA LEU A 18 -3.75 7.30 -2.13
C LEU A 18 -4.48 7.10 -3.45
N ILE A 19 -4.66 5.86 -3.86
CA ILE A 19 -5.39 5.55 -5.09
C ILE A 19 -6.83 6.04 -4.99
N GLN A 20 -7.47 5.79 -3.88
CA GLN A 20 -8.85 6.20 -3.69
C GLN A 20 -9.01 7.70 -3.70
N GLN A 21 -8.06 8.41 -3.14
CA GLN A 21 -8.15 9.85 -3.04
C GLN A 21 -7.75 10.57 -4.31
N ASN A 22 -6.70 10.10 -4.96
CA ASN A 22 -6.10 10.83 -6.06
C ASN A 22 -5.82 10.03 -7.32
N GLY A 23 -6.21 8.77 -7.34
CA GLY A 23 -6.01 7.92 -8.51
C GLY A 23 -4.65 7.25 -8.53
N TRP A 24 -4.45 6.37 -9.50
CA TRP A 24 -3.24 5.56 -9.60
C TRP A 24 -1.97 6.38 -9.76
N ALA A 25 -2.07 7.52 -10.42
CA ALA A 25 -0.91 8.37 -10.65
C ALA A 25 -0.33 8.93 -9.36
N ALA A 26 -1.12 8.94 -8.28
CA ALA A 26 -0.66 9.47 -7.01
C ALA A 26 0.25 8.50 -6.26
N VAL A 27 0.30 7.24 -6.66
CA VAL A 27 1.10 6.24 -5.96
C VAL A 27 2.54 6.30 -6.43
N ASN A 28 3.44 6.63 -5.52
CA ASN A 28 4.87 6.53 -5.76
C ASN A 28 5.53 6.33 -4.39
N ILE A 29 6.81 5.97 -4.42
CA ILE A 29 7.51 5.60 -3.19
C ILE A 29 7.49 6.73 -2.16
N ARG A 30 7.72 7.97 -2.62
CA ARG A 30 7.73 9.11 -1.71
C ARG A 30 6.39 9.38 -1.09
N ALA A 31 5.35 9.37 -1.89
CA ALA A 31 4.00 9.64 -1.40
C ALA A 31 3.56 8.60 -0.38
N VAL A 32 3.88 7.33 -0.66
CA VAL A 32 3.53 6.25 0.25
C VAL A 32 4.32 6.37 1.55
N ALA A 33 5.60 6.70 1.45
CA ALA A 33 6.43 6.89 2.64
C ALA A 33 5.87 8.01 3.51
N ALA A 34 5.50 9.12 2.89
CA ALA A 34 4.92 10.25 3.61
C ALA A 34 3.60 9.86 4.29
N ALA A 35 2.77 9.11 3.60
CA ALA A 35 1.48 8.67 4.15
C ALA A 35 1.68 7.74 5.34
N CYS A 36 2.75 6.95 5.33
CA CYS A 36 3.06 6.04 6.43
C CYS A 36 3.85 6.71 7.55
N GLY A 37 4.37 7.91 7.32
CA GLY A 37 5.20 8.58 8.30
C GLY A 37 6.58 7.97 8.44
N VAL A 38 7.12 7.38 7.36
CA VAL A 38 8.42 6.74 7.39
C VAL A 38 9.30 7.24 6.25
N SER A 39 10.55 6.83 6.25
CA SER A 39 11.47 7.22 5.19
C SER A 39 11.25 6.39 3.93
N VAL A 40 11.73 6.92 2.82
CA VAL A 40 11.72 6.18 1.56
C VAL A 40 12.48 4.87 1.70
N GLY A 41 13.59 4.88 2.42
CA GLY A 41 14.37 3.67 2.66
C GLY A 41 13.57 2.58 3.36
N CYS A 42 12.68 2.98 4.24
CA CYS A 42 11.82 2.03 4.93
C CYS A 42 10.91 1.31 3.94
N ILE A 43 10.36 2.04 2.97
CA ILE A 43 9.52 1.43 1.94
C ILE A 43 10.33 0.43 1.12
N TYR A 44 11.57 0.80 0.76
CA TYR A 44 12.42 -0.09 -0.02
C TYR A 44 12.82 -1.36 0.72
N ASN A 45 12.68 -1.39 2.03
CA ASN A 45 12.91 -2.63 2.78
C ASN A 45 11.83 -3.67 2.49
N TYR A 46 10.67 -3.23 2.05
CA TYR A 46 9.54 -4.12 1.79
C TYR A 46 9.28 -4.34 0.31
N PHE A 47 9.54 -3.33 -0.51
CA PHE A 47 9.28 -3.40 -1.94
C PHE A 47 10.49 -2.88 -2.69
N ALA A 48 11.02 -3.66 -3.59
CA ALA A 48 12.27 -3.31 -4.29
C ALA A 48 12.10 -2.13 -5.24
N SER A 49 10.88 -1.88 -5.71
CA SER A 49 10.65 -0.83 -6.69
C SER A 49 9.21 -0.36 -6.63
N LYS A 50 8.94 0.75 -7.30
CA LYS A 50 7.58 1.24 -7.45
C LYS A 50 6.68 0.18 -8.09
N THR A 51 7.21 -0.52 -9.09
CA THR A 51 6.46 -1.56 -9.78
C THR A 51 6.01 -2.65 -8.82
N GLU A 52 6.91 -3.09 -7.93
CA GLU A 52 6.57 -4.08 -6.94
C GLU A 52 5.50 -3.58 -5.99
N LEU A 53 5.62 -2.34 -5.55
CA LEU A 53 4.65 -1.74 -4.66
C LEU A 53 3.27 -1.69 -5.32
N VAL A 54 3.22 -1.23 -6.58
CA VAL A 54 1.95 -1.12 -7.30
C VAL A 54 1.35 -2.49 -7.53
N SER A 55 2.16 -3.47 -7.93
CA SER A 55 1.67 -4.84 -8.13
C SER A 55 1.09 -5.43 -6.85
N ALA A 56 1.78 -5.25 -5.74
CA ALA A 56 1.29 -5.76 -4.46
C ALA A 56 0.01 -5.06 -4.03
N THR A 57 -0.11 -3.76 -4.35
CA THR A 57 -1.32 -3.01 -4.03
C THR A 57 -2.50 -3.53 -4.83
N VAL A 58 -2.29 -3.80 -6.12
CA VAL A 58 -3.32 -4.36 -6.97
C VAL A 58 -3.77 -5.71 -6.43
N GLU A 59 -2.83 -6.57 -6.09
CA GLU A 59 -3.13 -7.87 -5.52
C GLU A 59 -3.94 -7.76 -4.24
N SER A 60 -3.56 -6.81 -3.41
CA SER A 60 -4.26 -6.58 -2.15
C SER A 60 -5.73 -6.21 -2.39
N ILE A 61 -5.98 -5.36 -3.38
CA ILE A 61 -7.33 -4.95 -3.72
C ILE A 61 -8.13 -6.15 -4.23
N TRP A 62 -7.54 -6.94 -5.13
CA TRP A 62 -8.23 -8.11 -5.67
C TRP A 62 -8.53 -9.14 -4.61
N ASN A 63 -7.59 -9.37 -3.70
CA ASN A 63 -7.79 -10.33 -2.61
C ASN A 63 -8.96 -9.92 -1.74
N ASP A 64 -9.11 -8.65 -1.45
CA ASP A 64 -10.22 -8.17 -0.65
C ASP A 64 -11.55 -8.37 -1.39
N ILE A 65 -11.57 -8.12 -2.69
CA ILE A 65 -12.77 -8.30 -3.48
C ILE A 65 -13.18 -9.76 -3.50
N PHE A 66 -12.24 -10.65 -3.75
CA PHE A 66 -12.53 -12.08 -3.76
C PHE A 66 -12.97 -12.58 -2.39
N HIS A 67 -12.32 -12.08 -1.35
CA HIS A 67 -12.68 -12.48 0.00
C HIS A 67 -14.13 -12.09 0.32
N LEU A 68 -14.50 -10.87 -0.03
CA LEU A 68 -15.86 -10.39 0.19
C LEU A 68 -16.87 -11.20 -0.61
N SER A 69 -16.54 -11.55 -1.84
CA SER A 69 -17.40 -12.37 -2.67
C SER A 69 -17.65 -13.73 -2.04
N LEU A 70 -16.62 -14.34 -1.48
CA LEU A 70 -16.76 -15.64 -0.85
C LEU A 70 -17.60 -15.55 0.40
N ILE A 71 -17.47 -14.49 1.14
CA ILE A 71 -18.23 -14.30 2.36
C ILE A 71 -19.71 -14.17 2.06
N HIS A 72 -20.05 -13.54 0.96
CA HIS A 72 -21.45 -13.32 0.62
C HIS A 72 -22.11 -14.52 -0.04
N ILE A 73 -21.38 -15.52 -0.38
CA ILE A 73 -21.94 -16.74 -0.90
C ILE A 73 -22.38 -17.63 0.22
#